data_ee946ab37a7ccc567b274d2c4fee3c92
#
_entry.id   ee946ab37a7ccc567b274d2c4fee3c92
#
_cell.length_a   1.000
_cell.length_b   1.000
_cell.length_c   1.000
_cell.angle_alpha   90.00
_cell.angle_beta   90.00
_cell.angle_gamma   90.00
#
_symmetry.space_group_name_H-M   'P 1'
#
loop_
_entity.id
_entity.type
_entity.pdbx_description
1 polymer ?
#
loop_
_entity_poly.entity_id
_entity_poly.type
_entity_poly.pdbx_seq_one_letter_code
_entity_poly.pdbx_strand_id
1 'polypeptide(L)'
;MKKYVTAIPVLMLTGILLMIAASCKKDNNNTTIIKAIGDSYQGGKVAYILQSGDPGYDASVQHGLIAAPTDQSTGIQWYNGTFTTTGATAQALGTGNANTNLIVANQGAGSYAAKLCADLVLNGYSDWYLPSWDELKKIYPNQVAIGGFSTSSTNFYWTSSEVVALTLPNSGVFWVSFFNGNSGQVNKNDNTLFVRAVRSF
;
A
#
# COMPACT_ATOMS: atom_id res chain seq x y z
N MET A 1 -64.78 -38.48 -71.83
CA MET A 1 -63.44 -37.87 -71.67
C MET A 1 -63.15 -37.86 -70.19
N LYS A 2 -62.28 -38.72 -69.70
CA LYS A 2 -61.90 -38.83 -68.28
C LYS A 2 -60.59 -38.04 -68.10
N LYS A 3 -60.64 -37.00 -67.24
CA LYS A 3 -59.45 -36.25 -66.87
C LYS A 3 -58.81 -36.96 -65.69
N TYR A 4 -57.58 -37.39 -65.84
CA TYR A 4 -56.72 -37.90 -64.71
C TYR A 4 -56.01 -36.71 -64.05
N VAL A 5 -56.22 -36.55 -62.76
CA VAL A 5 -55.49 -35.58 -61.90
C VAL A 5 -54.35 -36.39 -61.25
N THR A 6 -53.13 -36.06 -61.64
CA THR A 6 -51.91 -36.62 -61.07
C THR A 6 -51.59 -35.87 -59.76
N ALA A 7 -51.60 -36.57 -58.67
CA ALA A 7 -51.13 -36.02 -57.34
C ALA A 7 -49.60 -36.15 -57.27
N ILE A 8 -48.97 -35.05 -56.97
CA ILE A 8 -47.52 -34.94 -56.68
C ILE A 8 -47.32 -35.21 -55.16
N PRO A 9 -46.46 -36.13 -54.72
CA PRO A 9 -46.18 -36.33 -53.32
C PRO A 9 -45.24 -35.24 -52.84
N VAL A 10 -45.68 -34.53 -51.78
CA VAL A 10 -44.86 -33.59 -51.08
C VAL A 10 -43.87 -34.38 -50.18
N LEU A 11 -42.59 -34.28 -50.50
CA LEU A 11 -41.49 -34.86 -49.77
C LEU A 11 -41.24 -33.96 -48.55
N MET A 12 -41.63 -34.40 -47.36
CA MET A 12 -41.28 -33.72 -46.07
C MET A 12 -39.79 -33.97 -45.78
N LEU A 13 -38.99 -32.94 -45.95
CA LEU A 13 -37.58 -32.92 -45.55
C LEU A 13 -37.51 -32.55 -44.06
N THR A 14 -37.43 -33.55 -43.17
CA THR A 14 -37.20 -33.33 -41.74
C THR A 14 -35.72 -32.94 -41.51
N GLY A 15 -35.48 -31.64 -41.40
CA GLY A 15 -34.17 -31.11 -41.03
C GLY A 15 -33.87 -31.42 -39.55
N ILE A 16 -32.94 -32.33 -39.32
CA ILE A 16 -32.39 -32.56 -37.98
C ILE A 16 -31.44 -31.39 -37.66
N LEU A 17 -31.90 -30.45 -36.80
CA LEU A 17 -31.07 -29.37 -36.25
C LEU A 17 -30.12 -29.95 -35.19
N LEU A 18 -28.88 -30.26 -35.59
CA LEU A 18 -27.83 -30.69 -34.68
C LEU A 18 -27.40 -29.49 -33.81
N MET A 19 -27.90 -29.37 -32.58
CA MET A 19 -27.42 -28.40 -31.63
C MET A 19 -26.02 -28.82 -31.13
N ILE A 20 -24.99 -28.21 -31.68
CA ILE A 20 -23.64 -28.30 -31.12
C ILE A 20 -23.63 -27.43 -29.86
N ALA A 21 -23.79 -28.08 -28.71
CA ALA A 21 -23.53 -27.45 -27.42
C ALA A 21 -22.02 -27.19 -27.32
N ALA A 22 -21.58 -25.97 -27.65
CA ALA A 22 -20.23 -25.51 -27.36
C ALA A 22 -20.10 -25.44 -25.83
N SER A 23 -19.52 -26.47 -25.25
CA SER A 23 -19.09 -26.43 -23.86
C SER A 23 -17.97 -25.41 -23.74
N CYS A 24 -18.30 -24.17 -23.35
CA CYS A 24 -17.30 -23.24 -22.84
C CYS A 24 -16.68 -23.85 -21.58
N LYS A 25 -15.55 -24.54 -21.71
CA LYS A 25 -14.65 -24.77 -20.58
C LYS A 25 -14.25 -23.40 -20.08
N LYS A 26 -14.74 -23.00 -18.92
CA LYS A 26 -14.24 -21.87 -18.16
C LYS A 26 -12.83 -22.26 -17.71
N ASP A 27 -11.82 -21.88 -18.48
CA ASP A 27 -10.44 -22.00 -18.05
C ASP A 27 -10.28 -21.11 -16.82
N ASN A 28 -10.36 -21.71 -15.65
CA ASN A 28 -10.00 -21.10 -14.38
C ASN A 28 -8.46 -21.00 -14.31
N ASN A 29 -7.85 -20.37 -15.30
CA ASN A 29 -6.50 -19.86 -15.15
C ASN A 29 -6.56 -18.65 -14.21
N ASN A 30 -6.69 -18.92 -12.91
CA ASN A 30 -6.41 -17.94 -11.87
C ASN A 30 -4.88 -17.75 -11.84
N THR A 31 -4.37 -17.08 -12.88
CA THR A 31 -2.97 -16.66 -12.90
C THR A 31 -2.85 -15.61 -11.80
N THR A 32 -2.34 -16.00 -10.65
CA THR A 32 -1.97 -15.06 -9.59
C THR A 32 -0.97 -14.08 -10.18
N ILE A 33 -1.40 -12.84 -10.40
CA ILE A 33 -0.53 -11.79 -10.92
C ILE A 33 0.46 -11.43 -9.83
N ILE A 34 1.69 -11.93 -9.97
CA ILE A 34 2.79 -11.58 -9.08
C ILE A 34 3.18 -10.12 -9.37
N LYS A 35 3.17 -9.29 -8.34
CA LYS A 35 3.60 -7.90 -8.41
C LYS A 35 5.10 -7.78 -8.25
N ALA A 36 5.69 -6.81 -8.94
CA ALA A 36 7.08 -6.42 -8.78
C ALA A 36 7.20 -5.07 -8.06
N ILE A 37 8.36 -4.82 -7.47
CA ILE A 37 8.66 -3.52 -6.88
C ILE A 37 8.56 -2.43 -7.96
N GLY A 38 7.87 -1.33 -7.65
CA GLY A 38 7.62 -0.22 -8.55
C GLY A 38 6.33 -0.35 -9.37
N ASP A 39 5.67 -1.51 -9.41
CA ASP A 39 4.39 -1.67 -10.07
C ASP A 39 3.34 -0.75 -9.47
N SER A 40 2.47 -0.20 -10.33
CA SER A 40 1.27 0.51 -9.87
C SER A 40 0.26 -0.53 -9.37
N TYR A 41 -0.12 -0.44 -8.11
CA TYR A 41 -1.04 -1.37 -7.49
C TYR A 41 -1.81 -0.72 -6.34
N GLN A 42 -3.10 -1.00 -6.24
CA GLN A 42 -3.97 -0.56 -5.14
C GLN A 42 -3.72 0.90 -4.68
N GLY A 43 -3.71 1.82 -5.63
CA GLY A 43 -3.64 3.25 -5.35
C GLY A 43 -2.24 3.85 -5.22
N GLY A 44 -1.17 3.04 -5.22
CA GLY A 44 0.20 3.50 -5.08
C GLY A 44 1.20 2.68 -5.89
N LYS A 45 2.41 2.57 -5.37
CA LYS A 45 3.53 1.80 -5.93
C LYS A 45 3.92 0.67 -4.98
N VAL A 46 4.08 -0.55 -5.48
CA VAL A 46 4.63 -1.65 -4.68
C VAL A 46 6.02 -1.26 -4.19
N ALA A 47 6.16 -1.14 -2.89
CA ALA A 47 7.37 -0.59 -2.26
C ALA A 47 8.22 -1.67 -1.59
N TYR A 48 7.59 -2.71 -1.09
CA TYR A 48 8.25 -3.87 -0.52
C TYR A 48 7.35 -5.11 -0.67
N ILE A 49 7.96 -6.25 -0.91
CA ILE A 49 7.28 -7.55 -0.96
C ILE A 49 7.84 -8.36 0.20
N LEU A 50 6.96 -8.88 1.07
CA LEU A 50 7.36 -9.65 2.24
C LEU A 50 8.19 -10.87 1.82
N GLN A 51 9.26 -11.10 2.56
CA GLN A 51 10.19 -12.22 2.38
C GLN A 51 9.98 -13.25 3.48
N SER A 52 10.44 -14.48 3.25
CA SER A 52 10.43 -15.51 4.29
C SER A 52 11.13 -15.01 5.56
N GLY A 53 10.42 -15.08 6.69
CA GLY A 53 10.85 -14.53 7.98
C GLY A 53 10.29 -13.15 8.32
N ASP A 54 9.71 -12.41 7.36
CA ASP A 54 9.01 -11.17 7.66
C ASP A 54 7.65 -11.48 8.33
N PRO A 55 7.20 -10.66 9.29
CA PRO A 55 5.87 -10.79 9.87
C PRO A 55 4.76 -10.72 8.82
N GLY A 56 3.85 -11.69 8.80
CA GLY A 56 2.76 -11.75 7.83
C GLY A 56 3.13 -12.34 6.47
N TYR A 57 4.37 -12.85 6.29
CA TYR A 57 4.74 -13.57 5.08
C TYR A 57 3.87 -14.85 4.91
N ASP A 58 3.38 -15.04 3.70
CA ASP A 58 2.70 -16.27 3.26
C ASP A 58 3.34 -16.74 1.95
N ALA A 59 3.76 -18.01 1.90
CA ALA A 59 4.40 -18.58 0.72
C ALA A 59 3.43 -18.75 -0.48
N SER A 60 2.12 -18.77 -0.21
CA SER A 60 1.07 -18.97 -1.21
C SER A 60 0.41 -17.66 -1.68
N VAL A 61 0.54 -16.59 -0.92
CA VAL A 61 -0.08 -15.28 -1.19
C VAL A 61 0.96 -14.18 -1.05
N GLN A 62 1.09 -13.36 -2.10
CA GLN A 62 2.00 -12.23 -2.06
C GLN A 62 1.43 -11.09 -1.24
N HIS A 63 2.16 -10.69 -0.19
CA HIS A 63 1.87 -9.54 0.66
C HIS A 63 3.03 -8.56 0.64
N GLY A 64 2.77 -7.31 1.03
CA GLY A 64 3.81 -6.29 1.05
C GLY A 64 3.33 -4.91 1.45
N LEU A 65 4.15 -3.92 1.12
CA LEU A 65 3.88 -2.51 1.34
C LEU A 65 3.72 -1.78 0.00
N ILE A 66 2.77 -0.87 -0.03
CA ILE A 66 2.54 0.08 -1.11
C ILE A 66 2.89 1.46 -0.57
N ALA A 67 3.70 2.24 -1.30
CA ALA A 67 3.94 3.64 -1.00
C ALA A 67 3.03 4.54 -1.84
N ALA A 68 2.56 5.63 -1.28
CA ALA A 68 1.90 6.69 -2.04
C ALA A 68 2.84 7.19 -3.15
N PRO A 69 2.33 7.57 -4.34
CA PRO A 69 3.18 7.98 -5.46
C PRO A 69 4.01 9.24 -5.20
N THR A 70 3.52 10.10 -4.31
CA THR A 70 4.15 11.38 -3.95
C THR A 70 4.17 11.57 -2.44
N ASP A 71 5.02 12.48 -1.96
CA ASP A 71 5.03 12.88 -0.56
C ASP A 71 3.74 13.61 -0.18
N GLN A 72 3.23 13.35 1.02
CA GLN A 72 2.07 14.04 1.59
C GLN A 72 2.47 15.37 2.19
N SER A 73 3.75 15.52 2.56
CA SER A 73 4.35 16.79 2.98
C SER A 73 5.85 16.78 2.70
N THR A 74 6.40 17.94 2.38
CA THR A 74 7.84 18.18 2.28
C THR A 74 8.41 18.86 3.54
N GLY A 75 7.58 19.06 4.55
CA GLY A 75 7.96 19.64 5.82
C GLY A 75 6.75 19.82 6.73
N ILE A 76 6.67 19.04 7.80
CA ILE A 76 5.63 19.12 8.82
C ILE A 76 6.15 18.53 10.12
N GLN A 77 5.68 19.05 11.25
CA GLN A 77 5.97 18.48 12.56
C GLN A 77 5.32 17.12 12.76
N TRP A 78 5.89 16.31 13.65
CA TRP A 78 5.39 14.98 13.97
C TRP A 78 4.17 14.99 14.89
N TYR A 79 4.02 16.01 15.73
CA TYR A 79 3.06 16.16 16.82
C TYR A 79 2.08 17.32 16.58
N ASN A 80 1.04 17.41 17.40
CA ASN A 80 0.01 18.47 17.28
C ASN A 80 0.37 19.79 18.02
N GLY A 81 1.59 19.91 18.54
CA GLY A 81 2.07 21.06 19.34
C GLY A 81 2.25 20.74 20.83
N THR A 82 1.85 19.55 21.28
CA THR A 82 2.02 19.12 22.68
C THR A 82 2.93 17.90 22.75
N PHE A 83 4.02 17.99 23.51
CA PHE A 83 4.90 16.87 23.77
C PHE A 83 4.26 15.87 24.72
N THR A 84 3.81 14.75 24.20
CA THR A 84 3.27 13.62 24.96
C THR A 84 3.91 12.32 24.49
N THR A 85 4.02 11.34 25.37
CA THR A 85 4.33 9.95 24.97
C THR A 85 3.07 9.34 24.40
N THR A 86 3.11 8.95 23.14
CA THR A 86 1.94 8.36 22.46
C THR A 86 1.85 6.85 22.62
N GLY A 87 2.94 6.21 23.04
CA GLY A 87 3.07 4.76 23.11
C GLY A 87 3.37 4.08 21.75
N ALA A 88 3.54 4.85 20.69
CA ALA A 88 3.84 4.35 19.34
C ALA A 88 5.32 3.97 19.21
N THR A 89 5.84 3.11 20.07
CA THR A 89 7.27 2.80 20.17
C THR A 89 7.72 1.61 19.32
N ALA A 90 6.80 0.91 18.68
CA ALA A 90 7.12 -0.25 17.86
C ALA A 90 7.90 0.18 16.60
N GLN A 91 8.99 -0.54 16.30
CA GLN A 91 9.87 -0.24 15.18
C GLN A 91 9.73 -1.25 14.04
N ALA A 92 9.27 -2.46 14.35
CA ALA A 92 9.26 -3.60 13.44
C ALA A 92 8.40 -3.38 12.20
N LEU A 93 8.72 -4.11 11.13
CA LEU A 93 7.89 -4.25 9.94
C LEU A 93 6.47 -4.69 10.31
N GLY A 94 5.45 -4.05 9.74
CA GLY A 94 4.02 -4.31 10.00
C GLY A 94 3.45 -3.54 11.21
N THR A 95 4.24 -2.69 11.88
CA THR A 95 3.75 -1.96 13.07
C THR A 95 3.32 -0.51 12.80
N GLY A 96 3.58 0.01 11.59
CA GLY A 96 3.32 1.41 11.25
C GLY A 96 1.85 1.82 11.40
N ASN A 97 0.92 0.97 10.99
CA ASN A 97 -0.52 1.23 11.13
C ASN A 97 -0.93 1.34 12.62
N ALA A 98 -0.53 0.38 13.45
CA ALA A 98 -0.82 0.41 14.88
C ALA A 98 -0.23 1.65 15.56
N ASN A 99 1.03 1.99 15.25
CA ASN A 99 1.67 3.21 15.73
C ASN A 99 0.90 4.47 15.30
N THR A 100 0.52 4.56 14.01
CA THR A 100 -0.25 5.70 13.49
C THR A 100 -1.55 5.90 14.27
N ASN A 101 -2.28 4.83 14.55
CA ASN A 101 -3.51 4.87 15.32
C ASN A 101 -3.27 5.33 16.76
N LEU A 102 -2.19 4.88 17.42
CA LEU A 102 -1.81 5.35 18.76
C LEU A 102 -1.47 6.84 18.76
N ILE A 103 -0.72 7.32 17.76
CA ILE A 103 -0.37 8.73 17.62
C ILE A 103 -1.64 9.58 17.46
N VAL A 104 -2.53 9.19 16.53
CA VAL A 104 -3.76 9.94 16.24
C VAL A 104 -4.69 9.95 17.46
N ALA A 105 -4.84 8.83 18.15
CA ALA A 105 -5.67 8.73 19.36
C ALA A 105 -5.13 9.62 20.50
N ASN A 106 -3.81 9.71 20.65
CA ASN A 106 -3.17 10.47 21.73
C ASN A 106 -3.08 11.97 21.41
N GLN A 107 -2.70 12.33 20.18
CA GLN A 107 -2.51 13.70 19.74
C GLN A 107 -3.84 14.40 19.37
N GLY A 108 -4.86 13.64 18.94
CA GLY A 108 -6.18 14.18 18.58
C GLY A 108 -6.18 14.97 17.27
N ALA A 109 -6.99 16.03 17.25
CA ALA A 109 -7.12 16.90 16.08
C ALA A 109 -5.87 17.74 15.83
N GLY A 110 -5.57 18.04 14.57
CA GLY A 110 -4.41 18.87 14.19
C GLY A 110 -3.86 18.48 12.82
N SER A 111 -2.78 19.16 12.42
CA SER A 111 -2.05 18.87 11.20
C SER A 111 -0.63 18.43 11.57
N TYR A 112 -0.36 17.13 11.44
CA TYR A 112 0.91 16.52 11.80
C TYR A 112 1.12 15.21 11.01
N ALA A 113 2.33 14.67 11.02
CA ALA A 113 2.75 13.60 10.12
C ALA A 113 1.81 12.38 10.10
N ALA A 114 1.47 11.82 11.26
CA ALA A 114 0.60 10.64 11.34
C ALA A 114 -0.85 10.95 10.90
N LYS A 115 -1.36 12.13 11.23
CA LYS A 115 -2.72 12.56 10.86
C LYS A 115 -2.87 12.74 9.36
N LEU A 116 -1.86 13.31 8.68
CA LEU A 116 -1.85 13.42 7.21
C LEU A 116 -1.99 12.05 6.54
N CYS A 117 -1.31 11.03 7.08
CA CYS A 117 -1.40 9.68 6.53
C CYS A 117 -2.75 9.04 6.85
N ALA A 118 -3.23 9.14 8.10
CA ALA A 118 -4.49 8.53 8.53
C ALA A 118 -5.73 9.13 7.85
N ASP A 119 -5.69 10.42 7.49
CA ASP A 119 -6.78 11.09 6.79
C ASP A 119 -6.68 10.97 5.25
N LEU A 120 -5.60 10.39 4.75
CA LEU A 120 -5.38 10.30 3.32
C LEU A 120 -6.39 9.39 2.64
N VAL A 121 -7.13 9.93 1.69
CA VAL A 121 -7.93 9.17 0.72
C VAL A 121 -7.28 9.36 -0.64
N LEU A 122 -6.68 8.29 -1.16
CA LEU A 122 -5.93 8.34 -2.41
C LEU A 122 -6.30 7.15 -3.29
N ASN A 123 -6.73 7.45 -4.52
CA ASN A 123 -7.09 6.45 -5.54
C ASN A 123 -8.09 5.38 -5.04
N GLY A 124 -9.05 5.80 -4.18
CA GLY A 124 -10.10 4.93 -3.64
C GLY A 124 -9.71 4.13 -2.38
N TYR A 125 -8.53 4.36 -1.84
CA TYR A 125 -8.03 3.73 -0.62
C TYR A 125 -7.90 4.74 0.52
N SER A 126 -8.27 4.35 1.75
CA SER A 126 -8.28 5.18 2.96
C SER A 126 -7.57 4.54 4.14
N ASP A 127 -6.80 3.49 3.90
CA ASP A 127 -6.06 2.70 4.90
C ASP A 127 -4.56 3.03 4.92
N TRP A 128 -4.24 4.27 4.55
CA TRP A 128 -2.88 4.80 4.57
C TRP A 128 -2.41 5.10 6.00
N TYR A 129 -1.12 4.90 6.25
CA TYR A 129 -0.53 5.16 7.55
C TYR A 129 0.91 5.67 7.44
N LEU A 130 1.43 6.27 8.49
CA LEU A 130 2.83 6.66 8.61
C LEU A 130 3.67 5.41 8.89
N PRO A 131 4.65 5.07 8.04
CA PRO A 131 5.40 3.83 8.16
C PRO A 131 6.23 3.79 9.46
N SER A 132 6.44 2.59 10.01
CA SER A 132 7.40 2.35 11.08
C SER A 132 8.85 2.54 10.60
N TRP A 133 9.79 2.53 11.53
CA TRP A 133 11.20 2.68 11.21
C TRP A 133 11.71 1.57 10.29
N ASP A 134 11.43 0.31 10.60
CA ASP A 134 11.87 -0.81 9.76
C ASP A 134 11.13 -0.85 8.42
N GLU A 135 9.86 -0.42 8.35
CA GLU A 135 9.13 -0.32 7.07
C GLU A 135 9.83 0.65 6.12
N LEU A 136 10.21 1.87 6.57
CA LEU A 136 10.96 2.79 5.72
C LEU A 136 12.34 2.26 5.34
N LYS A 137 13.03 1.57 6.25
CA LYS A 137 14.32 0.94 5.95
C LYS A 137 14.21 -0.18 4.91
N LYS A 138 13.12 -0.94 4.91
CA LYS A 138 12.84 -1.96 3.88
C LYS A 138 12.46 -1.34 2.53
N ILE A 139 11.83 -0.16 2.54
CA ILE A 139 11.45 0.59 1.33
C ILE A 139 12.66 1.28 0.70
N TYR A 140 13.59 1.79 1.49
CA TYR A 140 14.75 2.56 1.02
C TYR A 140 15.53 1.90 -0.14
N PRO A 141 15.91 0.61 -0.10
CA PRO A 141 16.65 -0.02 -1.21
C PRO A 141 15.91 0.00 -2.55
N ASN A 142 14.59 0.16 -2.50
CA ASN A 142 13.69 0.09 -3.65
C ASN A 142 13.31 1.50 -4.18
N GLN A 143 13.83 2.57 -3.60
CA GLN A 143 13.41 3.96 -3.84
C GLN A 143 13.44 4.37 -5.32
N VAL A 144 14.40 3.86 -6.10
CA VAL A 144 14.52 4.19 -7.53
C VAL A 144 13.36 3.59 -8.32
N ALA A 145 13.00 2.34 -8.06
CA ALA A 145 11.89 1.67 -8.74
C ALA A 145 10.52 2.24 -8.33
N ILE A 146 10.37 2.65 -7.06
CA ILE A 146 9.15 3.27 -6.53
C ILE A 146 8.99 4.69 -7.09
N GLY A 147 10.08 5.45 -7.08
CA GLY A 147 10.13 6.85 -7.49
C GLY A 147 9.53 7.83 -6.47
N GLY A 148 9.73 9.09 -6.74
CA GLY A 148 9.12 10.20 -6.00
C GLY A 148 9.70 10.49 -4.61
N PHE A 149 10.63 9.71 -4.10
CA PHE A 149 11.35 10.04 -2.86
C PHE A 149 12.40 11.11 -3.09
N SER A 150 12.53 12.03 -2.13
CA SER A 150 13.65 12.96 -2.13
C SER A 150 14.95 12.26 -1.77
N THR A 151 15.96 12.40 -2.60
CA THR A 151 17.31 11.86 -2.41
C THR A 151 18.32 12.94 -2.03
N SER A 152 17.86 14.11 -1.58
CA SER A 152 18.75 15.16 -1.04
C SER A 152 19.34 14.72 0.30
N SER A 153 20.61 15.04 0.51
CA SER A 153 21.33 14.73 1.76
C SER A 153 20.78 15.46 3.00
N THR A 154 19.92 16.46 2.79
CA THR A 154 19.29 17.24 3.86
C THR A 154 17.85 16.83 4.16
N ASN A 155 17.27 15.95 3.35
CA ASN A 155 15.87 15.57 3.47
C ASN A 155 15.71 14.20 4.14
N PHE A 156 14.93 14.18 5.20
CA PHE A 156 14.66 13.00 6.00
C PHE A 156 13.16 12.73 6.05
N TYR A 157 12.78 11.49 6.25
CA TYR A 157 11.39 11.06 6.31
C TYR A 157 11.00 10.68 7.73
N TRP A 158 9.87 11.19 8.19
CA TRP A 158 9.26 10.78 9.44
C TRP A 158 8.91 9.29 9.46
N THR A 159 9.11 8.67 10.60
CA THR A 159 8.53 7.36 10.92
C THR A 159 7.44 7.51 11.99
N SER A 160 6.61 6.49 12.13
CA SER A 160 5.65 6.42 13.24
C SER A 160 6.28 5.93 14.55
N SER A 161 7.59 5.61 14.54
CA SER A 161 8.28 5.01 15.69
C SER A 161 8.81 6.08 16.64
N GLU A 162 8.12 6.27 17.76
CA GLU A 162 8.51 7.16 18.85
C GLU A 162 9.70 6.60 19.61
N VAL A 163 10.61 7.48 20.03
CA VAL A 163 11.75 7.13 20.86
C VAL A 163 11.43 7.43 22.32
N VAL A 164 11.55 6.43 23.17
CA VAL A 164 11.55 6.62 24.62
C VAL A 164 12.99 6.90 25.05
N ALA A 165 13.41 8.15 24.97
CA ALA A 165 14.76 8.55 25.37
C ALA A 165 14.80 8.95 26.85
N LEU A 166 15.86 8.51 27.53
CA LEU A 166 16.08 8.85 28.95
C LEU A 166 16.40 10.34 29.15
N THR A 167 16.94 11.00 28.11
CA THR A 167 17.43 12.39 28.19
C THR A 167 16.42 13.45 27.75
N LEU A 168 15.50 13.07 26.85
CA LEU A 168 14.44 13.93 26.32
C LEU A 168 13.13 13.13 26.25
N PRO A 169 12.51 12.83 27.41
CA PRO A 169 11.29 12.06 27.44
C PRO A 169 10.20 12.77 26.62
N ASN A 170 9.48 12.00 25.83
CA ASN A 170 8.34 12.43 25.01
C ASN A 170 8.66 13.26 23.75
N SER A 171 9.93 13.53 23.42
CA SER A 171 10.28 14.45 22.32
C SER A 171 10.91 13.79 21.11
N GLY A 172 11.40 12.55 21.17
CA GLY A 172 12.17 11.92 20.11
C GLY A 172 11.34 11.03 19.18
N VAL A 173 11.72 11.01 17.90
CA VAL A 173 11.15 10.14 16.86
C VAL A 173 12.28 9.68 15.94
N PHE A 174 12.18 8.46 15.40
CA PHE A 174 13.08 7.98 14.37
C PHE A 174 12.76 8.60 13.00
N TRP A 175 13.82 8.86 12.23
CA TRP A 175 13.77 9.25 10.83
C TRP A 175 14.63 8.35 9.97
N VAL A 176 14.37 8.33 8.65
CA VAL A 176 15.18 7.64 7.63
C VAL A 176 15.53 8.59 6.50
N SER A 177 16.78 8.56 6.05
CA SER A 177 17.28 9.29 4.88
C SER A 177 17.21 8.40 3.63
N PHE A 178 16.59 8.91 2.57
CA PHE A 178 16.58 8.24 1.27
C PHE A 178 17.78 8.63 0.38
N PHE A 179 18.67 9.50 0.87
CA PHE A 179 19.97 9.77 0.24
C PHE A 179 20.96 8.60 0.41
N ASN A 180 21.08 8.06 1.62
CA ASN A 180 22.11 7.08 1.97
C ASN A 180 21.62 5.93 2.86
N GLY A 181 20.32 5.88 3.19
CA GLY A 181 19.75 4.85 4.07
C GLY A 181 20.05 5.03 5.56
N ASN A 182 20.75 6.09 5.93
CA ASN A 182 21.00 6.40 7.34
C ASN A 182 19.70 6.70 8.08
N SER A 183 19.72 6.49 9.36
CA SER A 183 18.60 6.80 10.26
C SER A 183 19.12 7.38 11.56
N GLY A 184 18.28 8.10 12.26
CA GLY A 184 18.62 8.71 13.53
C GLY A 184 17.38 9.14 14.27
N GLN A 185 17.56 10.01 15.24
CA GLN A 185 16.50 10.52 16.09
C GLN A 185 16.46 12.06 16.00
N VAL A 186 15.27 12.62 16.05
CA VAL A 186 15.04 14.06 16.00
C VAL A 186 13.84 14.41 16.89
N ASN A 187 13.71 15.68 17.26
CA ASN A 187 12.59 16.16 18.05
C ASN A 187 11.30 16.19 17.23
N LYS A 188 10.17 15.91 17.88
CA LYS A 188 8.82 15.91 17.28
C LYS A 188 8.40 17.24 16.68
N ASN A 189 8.97 18.37 17.15
CA ASN A 189 8.69 19.71 16.67
C ASN A 189 9.51 20.14 15.45
N ASP A 190 10.40 19.29 14.95
CA ASP A 190 11.06 19.57 13.67
C ASP A 190 9.98 19.60 12.59
N ASN A 191 9.99 20.64 11.76
CA ASN A 191 9.00 20.84 10.71
C ASN A 191 9.60 20.77 9.30
N THR A 192 10.80 20.19 9.19
CA THR A 192 11.53 20.08 7.93
C THR A 192 11.45 18.67 7.33
N LEU A 193 10.93 17.68 8.07
CA LEU A 193 10.92 16.31 7.61
C LEU A 193 9.70 16.01 6.70
N PHE A 194 9.97 15.16 5.75
CA PHE A 194 9.02 14.69 4.73
C PHE A 194 8.09 13.61 5.28
N VAL A 195 6.93 13.48 4.67
CA VAL A 195 5.96 12.43 4.96
C VAL A 195 5.64 11.67 3.69
N ARG A 196 5.84 10.37 3.70
CA ARG A 196 5.37 9.44 2.68
C ARG A 196 4.45 8.40 3.33
N ALA A 197 3.18 8.42 2.97
CA ALA A 197 2.23 7.42 3.44
C ALA A 197 2.46 6.07 2.77
N VAL A 198 2.21 5.01 3.52
CA VAL A 198 2.23 3.63 3.04
C VAL A 198 0.94 2.91 3.43
N ARG A 199 0.67 1.76 2.80
CA ARG A 199 -0.39 0.81 3.19
C ARG A 199 0.08 -0.61 2.92
N SER A 200 -0.56 -1.59 3.57
CA SER A 200 -0.30 -3.02 3.34
C SER A 200 -1.20 -3.61 2.25
N PHE A 201 -0.79 -4.68 1.62
CA PHE A 201 -1.61 -5.48 0.68
C PHE A 201 -1.40 -6.96 0.89
#